data_bed30fbbb53a7ffb8aece7bfaaf3fe93
#
_entry.id   bed30fbbb53a7ffb8aece7bfaaf3fe93
#
_cell.length_a   1.000
_cell.length_b   1.000
_cell.length_c   1.000
_cell.angle_alpha   90.00
_cell.angle_beta   90.00
_cell.angle_gamma   90.00
#
_symmetry.space_group_name_H-M   'P 1'
#
loop_
_entity.id
_entity.type
_entity.pdbx_description
1 polymer ?
#
loop_
_entity_poly.entity_id
_entity_poly.type
_entity_poly.pdbx_seq_one_letter_code
_entity_poly.pdbx_strand_id
1 'polypeptide(L)'
;MKRQIFRNLWILLTFFLLLAPSGLQAQKKEIVAAKDLVKAGKDLAKAESSMRKLLTDSANRKNRKIWSILFDAVKKQYEQGNEKLYLKQAYDTAQLFNATRQLFVIAQGLDSVEMIPNKKGKCEFDFRKPHSEYLNRIRPNLYNGGTWFIRKQKYKEAYQFFDQYIACSTAPMFQSYKYAQKDKYLSSAAYWAVYAGYKMQDTKATLHHSYEALKDTAHYNYMLQYLAETYKLEKDTARYLSTLKEGFERDPKFPFFFPRLVEFYSQENQLDSALAVADKALAIAPDNDIYLFTKGTILLNMGDFKQCIEVSKKALAVNDSLSGAYYNIGLAYFNQAVEMDKNSQQSRKTHQEIDGLYNSAMPYLQKYRTMAPDMQDQWALPLYTIYLNLNMGKEFDEIDKLLNQKKK
;
A
#
# COMPACT_ATOMS: atom_id res chain seq x y z
N MET A 1 69.97 -16.24 -4.76
CA MET A 1 68.58 -15.86 -4.50
C MET A 1 67.97 -14.89 -5.53
N LYS A 2 68.60 -13.81 -5.94
CA LYS A 2 67.98 -12.85 -6.91
C LYS A 2 67.65 -13.44 -8.29
N ARG A 3 68.47 -14.38 -8.84
CA ARG A 3 68.21 -15.00 -10.15
C ARG A 3 67.00 -15.96 -10.18
N GLN A 4 66.67 -16.58 -9.05
CA GLN A 4 65.54 -17.52 -8.96
C GLN A 4 64.18 -16.77 -8.83
N ILE A 5 64.17 -15.60 -8.20
CA ILE A 5 62.99 -14.73 -8.09
C ILE A 5 62.61 -14.15 -9.47
N PHE A 6 63.59 -13.71 -10.26
CA PHE A 6 63.34 -13.23 -11.62
C PHE A 6 62.82 -14.32 -12.57
N ARG A 7 63.30 -15.56 -12.44
CA ARG A 7 62.83 -16.67 -13.27
C ARG A 7 61.40 -17.08 -12.92
N ASN A 8 61.02 -17.03 -11.66
CA ASN A 8 59.64 -17.33 -11.23
C ASN A 8 58.68 -16.19 -11.59
N LEU A 9 59.12 -14.95 -11.60
CA LEU A 9 58.33 -13.80 -12.05
C LEU A 9 58.04 -13.85 -13.55
N TRP A 10 59.01 -14.30 -14.37
CA TRP A 10 58.84 -14.48 -15.81
C TRP A 10 57.91 -15.64 -16.14
N ILE A 11 57.94 -16.73 -15.39
CA ILE A 11 57.03 -17.86 -15.56
C ILE A 11 55.57 -17.47 -15.18
N LEU A 12 55.41 -16.68 -14.14
CA LEU A 12 54.09 -16.13 -13.76
C LEU A 12 53.57 -15.15 -14.82
N LEU A 13 54.39 -14.28 -15.36
CA LEU A 13 54.02 -13.32 -16.42
C LEU A 13 53.67 -14.02 -17.76
N THR A 14 54.38 -15.09 -18.13
CA THR A 14 54.07 -15.88 -19.32
C THR A 14 52.82 -16.75 -19.16
N PHE A 15 52.49 -17.22 -17.94
CA PHE A 15 51.24 -17.93 -17.67
C PHE A 15 50.01 -17.01 -17.72
N PHE A 16 50.14 -15.75 -17.29
CA PHE A 16 49.07 -14.73 -17.40
C PHE A 16 48.83 -14.27 -18.84
N LEU A 17 49.88 -14.24 -19.70
CA LEU A 17 49.77 -13.86 -21.11
C LEU A 17 49.18 -14.98 -21.99
N LEU A 18 49.21 -16.25 -21.55
CA LEU A 18 48.64 -17.38 -22.29
C LEU A 18 47.14 -17.61 -21.98
N LEU A 19 46.59 -17.07 -20.88
CA LEU A 19 45.19 -17.19 -20.50
C LEU A 19 44.31 -16.08 -21.11
N ALA A 20 44.87 -14.94 -21.48
CA ALA A 20 44.12 -13.81 -22.02
C ALA A 20 43.58 -14.05 -23.46
N PRO A 21 44.27 -14.69 -24.40
CA PRO A 21 43.73 -14.89 -25.75
C PRO A 21 42.66 -15.97 -25.83
N SER A 22 42.63 -16.97 -24.94
CA SER A 22 41.65 -18.04 -24.99
C SER A 22 40.23 -17.56 -24.55
N GLY A 23 40.12 -16.67 -23.56
CA GLY A 23 38.86 -16.10 -23.12
C GLY A 23 38.17 -15.20 -24.16
N LEU A 24 38.94 -14.33 -24.83
CA LEU A 24 38.44 -13.46 -25.90
C LEU A 24 38.01 -14.25 -27.15
N GLN A 25 38.68 -15.34 -27.47
CA GLN A 25 38.34 -16.20 -28.60
C GLN A 25 37.09 -17.05 -28.32
N ALA A 26 36.95 -17.55 -27.09
CA ALA A 26 35.75 -18.24 -26.64
C ALA A 26 34.52 -17.32 -26.67
N GLN A 27 34.66 -16.10 -26.16
CA GLN A 27 33.62 -15.09 -26.20
C GLN A 27 33.17 -14.73 -27.62
N LYS A 28 34.12 -14.53 -28.57
CA LYS A 28 33.76 -14.28 -29.98
C LYS A 28 32.97 -15.44 -30.59
N LYS A 29 33.37 -16.68 -30.32
CA LYS A 29 32.62 -17.88 -30.78
C LYS A 29 31.21 -17.92 -30.20
N GLU A 30 31.04 -17.60 -28.93
CA GLU A 30 29.73 -17.58 -28.25
C GLU A 30 28.79 -16.50 -28.83
N ILE A 31 29.33 -15.30 -29.14
CA ILE A 31 28.54 -14.22 -29.76
C ILE A 31 28.13 -14.62 -31.19
N VAL A 32 28.98 -15.26 -31.97
CA VAL A 32 28.67 -15.72 -33.33
C VAL A 32 27.60 -16.83 -33.28
N ALA A 33 27.80 -17.84 -32.43
CA ALA A 33 26.84 -18.90 -32.24
C ALA A 33 25.44 -18.40 -31.85
N ALA A 34 25.34 -17.48 -30.89
CA ALA A 34 24.08 -16.85 -30.50
C ALA A 34 23.43 -16.08 -31.65
N LYS A 35 24.22 -15.34 -32.45
CA LYS A 35 23.74 -14.62 -33.63
C LYS A 35 23.13 -15.60 -34.67
N ASP A 36 23.78 -16.73 -34.90
CA ASP A 36 23.31 -17.75 -35.86
C ASP A 36 22.00 -18.38 -35.38
N LEU A 37 21.87 -18.68 -34.07
CA LEU A 37 20.62 -19.16 -33.50
C LEU A 37 19.47 -18.15 -33.68
N VAL A 38 19.74 -16.88 -33.42
CA VAL A 38 18.78 -15.80 -33.64
C VAL A 38 18.40 -15.69 -35.11
N LYS A 39 19.38 -15.75 -36.04
CA LYS A 39 19.11 -15.71 -37.46
C LYS A 39 18.22 -16.89 -37.89
N ALA A 40 18.51 -18.07 -37.42
CA ALA A 40 17.72 -19.28 -37.70
C ALA A 40 16.34 -19.29 -37.05
N GLY A 41 16.06 -18.45 -36.06
CA GLY A 41 14.82 -18.43 -35.27
C GLY A 41 14.62 -19.68 -34.41
N LYS A 42 15.72 -20.39 -34.07
CA LYS A 42 15.72 -21.61 -33.27
C LYS A 42 16.55 -21.45 -32.02
N ASP A 43 16.22 -22.20 -30.99
CA ASP A 43 16.93 -22.19 -29.70
C ASP A 43 17.17 -20.78 -29.12
N LEU A 44 16.18 -19.87 -29.27
CA LEU A 44 16.29 -18.46 -28.91
C LEU A 44 16.56 -18.27 -27.41
N ALA A 45 16.02 -19.13 -26.55
CA ALA A 45 16.30 -19.12 -25.11
C ALA A 45 17.78 -19.40 -24.80
N LYS A 46 18.43 -20.26 -25.59
CA LYS A 46 19.87 -20.51 -25.47
C LYS A 46 20.69 -19.29 -25.90
N ALA A 47 20.31 -18.65 -27.01
CA ALA A 47 20.95 -17.41 -27.45
C ALA A 47 20.81 -16.29 -26.38
N GLU A 48 19.62 -16.11 -25.82
CA GLU A 48 19.37 -15.16 -24.73
C GLU A 48 20.23 -15.47 -23.51
N SER A 49 20.23 -16.71 -23.01
CA SER A 49 21.00 -17.13 -21.84
C SER A 49 22.49 -16.89 -22.02
N SER A 50 23.05 -17.24 -23.20
CA SER A 50 24.46 -16.94 -23.53
C SER A 50 24.77 -15.45 -23.45
N MET A 51 23.96 -14.60 -24.06
CA MET A 51 24.21 -13.16 -24.06
C MET A 51 24.07 -12.55 -22.65
N ARG A 52 23.08 -12.99 -21.86
CA ARG A 52 22.94 -12.58 -20.47
C ARG A 52 24.15 -12.97 -19.62
N LYS A 53 24.65 -14.20 -19.81
CA LYS A 53 25.87 -14.68 -19.15
C LYS A 53 27.07 -13.82 -19.47
N LEU A 54 27.27 -13.44 -20.73
CA LEU A 54 28.35 -12.54 -21.11
C LEU A 54 28.24 -11.16 -20.46
N LEU A 55 27.01 -10.62 -20.27
CA LEU A 55 26.78 -9.31 -19.62
C LEU A 55 26.98 -9.34 -18.08
N THR A 56 27.14 -10.50 -17.45
CA THR A 56 27.52 -10.56 -16.03
C THR A 56 28.95 -10.02 -15.83
N ASP A 57 29.80 -10.21 -16.79
CA ASP A 57 31.14 -9.59 -16.80
C ASP A 57 31.05 -8.09 -17.12
N SER A 58 31.60 -7.26 -16.25
CA SER A 58 31.60 -5.80 -16.39
C SER A 58 32.31 -5.30 -17.66
N ALA A 59 33.33 -6.01 -18.13
CA ALA A 59 34.07 -5.69 -19.36
C ALA A 59 33.14 -5.78 -20.60
N ASN A 60 32.18 -6.68 -20.58
CA ASN A 60 31.26 -6.92 -21.68
C ASN A 60 30.05 -5.98 -21.71
N ARG A 61 29.72 -5.32 -20.60
CA ARG A 61 28.56 -4.42 -20.51
C ARG A 61 28.54 -3.29 -21.51
N LYS A 62 29.73 -2.87 -22.02
CA LYS A 62 29.87 -1.84 -23.05
C LYS A 62 29.82 -2.39 -24.48
N ASN A 63 29.67 -3.72 -24.66
CA ASN A 63 29.68 -4.34 -25.98
C ASN A 63 28.28 -4.32 -26.61
N ARG A 64 28.04 -3.34 -27.50
CA ARG A 64 26.77 -3.14 -28.22
C ARG A 64 26.28 -4.40 -28.93
N LYS A 65 27.18 -5.24 -29.47
CA LYS A 65 26.81 -6.47 -30.20
C LYS A 65 26.11 -7.49 -29.29
N ILE A 66 26.58 -7.61 -28.04
CA ILE A 66 25.95 -8.53 -27.07
C ILE A 66 24.51 -8.07 -26.77
N TRP A 67 24.32 -6.78 -26.51
CA TRP A 67 23.02 -6.19 -26.27
C TRP A 67 22.06 -6.32 -27.47
N SER A 68 22.55 -6.05 -28.68
CA SER A 68 21.75 -6.18 -29.90
C SER A 68 21.29 -7.62 -30.14
N ILE A 69 22.19 -8.60 -30.02
CA ILE A 69 21.82 -10.01 -30.18
C ILE A 69 20.84 -10.46 -29.08
N LEU A 70 21.04 -9.99 -27.85
CA LEU A 70 20.12 -10.25 -26.74
C LEU A 70 18.74 -9.68 -27.03
N PHE A 71 18.65 -8.43 -27.52
CA PHE A 71 17.38 -7.82 -27.91
C PHE A 71 16.71 -8.62 -29.01
N ASP A 72 17.42 -8.99 -30.07
CA ASP A 72 16.87 -9.76 -31.21
C ASP A 72 16.39 -11.15 -30.78
N ALA A 73 17.12 -11.82 -29.86
CA ALA A 73 16.69 -13.12 -29.32
C ALA A 73 15.35 -13.02 -28.58
N VAL A 74 15.22 -12.05 -27.67
CA VAL A 74 13.98 -11.85 -26.90
C VAL A 74 12.85 -11.33 -27.80
N LYS A 75 13.16 -10.46 -28.77
CA LYS A 75 12.18 -9.99 -29.76
C LYS A 75 11.56 -11.13 -30.56
N LYS A 76 12.38 -12.05 -31.07
CA LYS A 76 11.88 -13.22 -31.79
C LYS A 76 11.06 -14.17 -30.91
N GLN A 77 11.45 -14.35 -29.64
CA GLN A 77 10.63 -15.12 -28.68
C GLN A 77 9.26 -14.46 -28.47
N TYR A 78 9.23 -13.13 -28.30
CA TYR A 78 7.99 -12.37 -28.18
C TYR A 78 7.13 -12.52 -29.44
N GLU A 79 7.70 -12.34 -30.63
CA GLU A 79 7.00 -12.44 -31.91
C GLU A 79 6.40 -13.83 -32.13
N GLN A 80 7.18 -14.89 -31.88
CA GLN A 80 6.70 -16.30 -31.97
C GLN A 80 5.58 -16.57 -30.92
N GLY A 81 5.71 -16.09 -29.70
CA GLY A 81 4.69 -16.25 -28.66
C GLY A 81 3.40 -15.50 -29.00
N ASN A 82 3.52 -14.26 -29.50
CA ASN A 82 2.40 -13.45 -29.92
C ASN A 82 1.66 -14.08 -31.12
N GLU A 83 2.38 -14.62 -32.10
CA GLU A 83 1.80 -15.33 -33.22
C GLU A 83 1.00 -16.58 -32.77
N LYS A 84 1.55 -17.37 -31.84
CA LYS A 84 0.83 -18.52 -31.27
C LYS A 84 -0.49 -18.10 -30.62
N LEU A 85 -0.48 -17.05 -29.81
CA LEU A 85 -1.72 -16.55 -29.19
C LEU A 85 -2.70 -15.98 -30.21
N TYR A 86 -2.21 -15.30 -31.25
CA TYR A 86 -3.07 -14.83 -32.35
C TYR A 86 -3.74 -15.98 -33.07
N LEU A 87 -3.03 -17.08 -33.31
CA LEU A 87 -3.52 -18.30 -33.90
C LEU A 87 -4.32 -19.19 -32.92
N LYS A 88 -4.62 -18.68 -31.70
CA LYS A 88 -5.33 -19.44 -30.65
C LYS A 88 -4.64 -20.73 -30.21
N GLN A 89 -3.34 -20.81 -30.39
CA GLN A 89 -2.51 -21.91 -29.90
C GLN A 89 -2.13 -21.67 -28.45
N ALA A 90 -1.87 -22.75 -27.70
CA ALA A 90 -1.44 -22.65 -26.31
C ALA A 90 -0.06 -21.95 -26.19
N TYR A 91 0.01 -20.89 -25.40
CA TYR A 91 1.25 -20.22 -25.04
C TYR A 91 1.10 -19.58 -23.65
N ASP A 92 2.18 -19.54 -22.88
CA ASP A 92 2.18 -18.95 -21.57
C ASP A 92 2.07 -17.40 -21.65
N THR A 93 0.95 -16.88 -21.21
CA THR A 93 0.67 -15.44 -21.21
C THR A 93 1.66 -14.66 -20.33
N ALA A 94 2.08 -15.23 -19.18
CA ALA A 94 3.07 -14.60 -18.32
C ALA A 94 4.42 -14.50 -19.02
N GLN A 95 4.83 -15.54 -19.76
CA GLN A 95 6.06 -15.54 -20.53
C GLN A 95 6.03 -14.46 -21.62
N LEU A 96 4.90 -14.30 -22.32
CA LEU A 96 4.75 -13.25 -23.34
C LEU A 96 4.90 -11.84 -22.74
N PHE A 97 4.19 -11.56 -21.65
CA PHE A 97 4.32 -10.27 -20.97
C PHE A 97 5.75 -10.06 -20.45
N ASN A 98 6.36 -11.07 -19.85
CA ASN A 98 7.74 -10.96 -19.37
C ASN A 98 8.72 -10.67 -20.53
N ALA A 99 8.56 -11.30 -21.69
CA ALA A 99 9.37 -11.00 -22.87
C ALA A 99 9.17 -9.53 -23.30
N THR A 100 7.92 -9.03 -23.30
CA THR A 100 7.65 -7.61 -23.54
C THR A 100 8.45 -6.72 -22.60
N ARG A 101 8.36 -6.91 -21.28
CA ARG A 101 9.08 -6.08 -20.30
C ARG A 101 10.60 -6.18 -20.50
N GLN A 102 11.12 -7.36 -20.75
CA GLN A 102 12.55 -7.58 -20.99
C GLN A 102 13.05 -6.80 -22.20
N LEU A 103 12.27 -6.69 -23.27
CA LEU A 103 12.63 -5.88 -24.45
C LEU A 103 12.90 -4.41 -24.08
N PHE A 104 12.07 -3.82 -23.21
CA PHE A 104 12.29 -2.44 -22.75
C PHE A 104 13.56 -2.33 -21.91
N VAL A 105 13.76 -3.24 -20.97
CA VAL A 105 14.97 -3.25 -20.11
C VAL A 105 16.25 -3.38 -20.95
N ILE A 106 16.25 -4.31 -21.92
CA ILE A 106 17.42 -4.56 -22.78
C ILE A 106 17.70 -3.36 -23.69
N ALA A 107 16.67 -2.78 -24.31
CA ALA A 107 16.84 -1.63 -25.19
C ALA A 107 17.31 -0.40 -24.44
N GLN A 108 16.81 -0.13 -23.25
CA GLN A 108 17.30 0.97 -22.41
C GLN A 108 18.74 0.74 -21.93
N GLY A 109 19.10 -0.52 -21.66
CA GLY A 109 20.48 -0.90 -21.36
C GLY A 109 21.41 -0.62 -22.55
N LEU A 110 21.01 -0.99 -23.77
CA LEU A 110 21.77 -0.70 -24.99
C LEU A 110 21.84 0.81 -25.25
N ASP A 111 20.74 1.53 -25.10
CA ASP A 111 20.68 2.98 -25.26
C ASP A 111 21.66 3.70 -24.31
N SER A 112 21.76 3.22 -23.07
CA SER A 112 22.73 3.73 -22.09
C SER A 112 24.17 3.48 -22.53
N VAL A 113 24.46 2.38 -23.23
CA VAL A 113 25.76 2.09 -23.81
C VAL A 113 26.07 3.00 -25.01
N GLU A 114 25.04 3.30 -25.84
CA GLU A 114 25.16 4.23 -26.96
C GLU A 114 25.39 5.70 -26.52
N MET A 115 24.98 6.05 -25.31
CA MET A 115 25.25 7.35 -24.69
C MET A 115 26.71 7.53 -24.23
N ILE A 116 27.51 6.48 -24.21
CA ILE A 116 28.92 6.58 -23.88
C ILE A 116 29.68 7.13 -25.10
N PRO A 117 30.36 8.29 -24.98
CA PRO A 117 31.08 8.87 -26.10
C PRO A 117 32.19 7.93 -26.62
N ASN A 118 32.36 7.89 -27.93
CA ASN A 118 33.46 7.19 -28.57
C ASN A 118 34.81 7.97 -28.37
N LYS A 119 35.92 7.46 -28.90
CA LYS A 119 37.24 8.09 -28.80
C LYS A 119 37.29 9.51 -29.37
N LYS A 120 36.32 9.91 -30.18
CA LYS A 120 36.22 11.25 -30.79
C LYS A 120 35.24 12.15 -29.98
N GLY A 121 34.79 11.72 -28.79
CA GLY A 121 33.86 12.47 -27.95
C GLY A 121 32.40 12.49 -28.44
N LYS A 122 32.06 11.66 -29.44
CA LYS A 122 30.69 11.62 -30.01
C LYS A 122 29.94 10.38 -29.59
N CYS A 123 28.64 10.56 -29.27
CA CYS A 123 27.71 9.45 -29.07
C CYS A 123 27.16 8.99 -30.43
N GLU A 124 26.99 7.69 -30.60
CA GLU A 124 26.47 7.06 -31.82
C GLU A 124 25.22 6.24 -31.45
N PHE A 125 24.08 6.58 -32.03
CA PHE A 125 22.77 5.99 -31.67
C PHE A 125 22.24 5.15 -32.83
N ASP A 126 22.89 4.03 -33.13
CA ASP A 126 22.51 3.14 -34.23
C ASP A 126 21.20 2.38 -33.96
N PHE A 127 20.93 2.07 -32.69
CA PHE A 127 19.78 1.24 -32.26
C PHE A 127 18.64 2.04 -31.66
N ARG A 128 18.87 3.26 -31.16
CA ARG A 128 17.85 4.06 -30.47
C ARG A 128 16.56 4.22 -31.26
N LYS A 129 16.64 4.70 -32.48
CA LYS A 129 15.43 4.97 -33.30
C LYS A 129 14.67 3.67 -33.65
N PRO A 130 15.27 2.64 -34.26
CA PRO A 130 14.52 1.44 -34.62
C PRO A 130 13.96 0.70 -33.40
N HIS A 131 14.68 0.68 -32.26
CA HIS A 131 14.18 0.07 -31.05
C HIS A 131 13.02 0.88 -30.44
N SER A 132 13.13 2.20 -30.36
CA SER A 132 12.04 3.03 -29.80
C SER A 132 10.77 2.95 -30.65
N GLU A 133 10.86 2.90 -31.99
CA GLU A 133 9.72 2.72 -32.87
C GLU A 133 9.04 1.36 -32.67
N TYR A 134 9.81 0.29 -32.55
CA TYR A 134 9.29 -1.04 -32.26
C TYR A 134 8.63 -1.10 -30.88
N LEU A 135 9.30 -0.61 -29.84
CA LEU A 135 8.83 -0.63 -28.48
C LEU A 135 7.60 0.25 -28.25
N ASN A 136 7.51 1.41 -28.94
CA ASN A 136 6.33 2.26 -28.88
C ASN A 136 5.07 1.51 -29.29
N ARG A 137 5.13 0.63 -30.29
CA ARG A 137 3.97 -0.19 -30.74
C ARG A 137 3.52 -1.20 -29.70
N ILE A 138 4.45 -1.77 -28.93
CA ILE A 138 4.13 -2.79 -27.92
C ILE A 138 4.07 -2.24 -26.49
N ARG A 139 4.32 -0.94 -26.29
CA ARG A 139 4.29 -0.32 -24.95
C ARG A 139 2.98 -0.52 -24.19
N PRO A 140 1.79 -0.51 -24.84
CA PRO A 140 0.53 -0.81 -24.16
C PRO A 140 0.53 -2.17 -23.45
N ASN A 141 1.34 -3.14 -23.93
CA ASN A 141 1.43 -4.45 -23.28
C ASN A 141 2.17 -4.44 -21.94
N LEU A 142 2.91 -3.36 -21.62
CA LEU A 142 3.41 -3.16 -20.26
C LEU A 142 2.25 -2.88 -19.30
N TYR A 143 1.33 -2.00 -19.67
CA TYR A 143 0.14 -1.71 -18.89
C TYR A 143 -0.77 -2.95 -18.77
N ASN A 144 -1.03 -3.63 -19.87
CA ASN A 144 -1.85 -4.84 -19.91
C ASN A 144 -1.22 -5.97 -19.07
N GLY A 145 0.09 -6.14 -19.13
CA GLY A 145 0.83 -7.11 -18.31
C GLY A 145 0.71 -6.77 -16.82
N GLY A 146 0.90 -5.50 -16.45
CA GLY A 146 0.71 -5.03 -15.08
C GLY A 146 -0.68 -5.36 -14.54
N THR A 147 -1.74 -5.03 -15.28
CA THR A 147 -3.12 -5.33 -14.88
C THR A 147 -3.42 -6.83 -14.84
N TRP A 148 -2.83 -7.61 -15.74
CA TRP A 148 -2.94 -9.07 -15.72
C TRP A 148 -2.32 -9.65 -14.43
N PHE A 149 -1.14 -9.18 -14.03
CA PHE A 149 -0.49 -9.63 -12.79
C PHE A 149 -1.23 -9.14 -11.53
N ILE A 150 -1.85 -7.94 -11.54
CA ILE A 150 -2.75 -7.49 -10.45
C ILE A 150 -3.89 -8.50 -10.25
N ARG A 151 -4.58 -8.91 -11.33
CA ARG A 151 -5.68 -9.90 -11.27
C ARG A 151 -5.22 -11.26 -10.74
N LYS A 152 -3.95 -11.61 -10.93
CA LYS A 152 -3.31 -12.82 -10.40
C LYS A 152 -2.71 -12.63 -8.99
N GLN A 153 -2.89 -11.46 -8.39
CA GLN A 153 -2.32 -11.08 -7.09
C GLN A 153 -0.78 -11.21 -7.02
N LYS A 154 -0.12 -11.14 -8.18
CA LYS A 154 1.33 -11.13 -8.32
C LYS A 154 1.83 -9.69 -8.31
N TYR A 155 1.80 -9.07 -7.13
CA TYR A 155 2.01 -7.63 -6.98
C TYR A 155 3.44 -7.19 -7.32
N LYS A 156 4.45 -8.02 -7.04
CA LYS A 156 5.84 -7.72 -7.38
C LYS A 156 6.06 -7.61 -8.89
N GLU A 157 5.54 -8.57 -9.62
CA GLU A 157 5.58 -8.56 -11.08
C GLU A 157 4.77 -7.37 -11.62
N ALA A 158 3.55 -7.17 -11.12
CA ALA A 158 2.70 -6.04 -11.51
C ALA A 158 3.42 -4.70 -11.36
N TYR A 159 4.04 -4.47 -10.19
CA TYR A 159 4.83 -3.26 -9.93
C TYR A 159 5.91 -3.07 -11.00
N GLN A 160 6.69 -4.12 -11.32
CA GLN A 160 7.75 -4.03 -12.31
C GLN A 160 7.26 -3.64 -13.71
N PHE A 161 6.02 -4.03 -14.06
CA PHE A 161 5.42 -3.65 -15.33
C PHE A 161 4.98 -2.20 -15.37
N PHE A 162 4.31 -1.72 -14.33
CA PHE A 162 3.89 -0.33 -14.25
C PHE A 162 5.09 0.61 -14.08
N ASP A 163 6.07 0.25 -13.26
CA ASP A 163 7.33 0.97 -13.13
C ASP A 163 8.03 1.13 -14.49
N GLN A 164 8.15 0.05 -15.27
CA GLN A 164 8.72 0.10 -16.61
C GLN A 164 7.89 0.96 -17.58
N TYR A 165 6.56 0.91 -17.46
CA TYR A 165 5.65 1.75 -18.27
C TYR A 165 5.86 3.24 -17.98
N ILE A 166 5.98 3.60 -16.71
CA ILE A 166 6.20 4.98 -16.26
C ILE A 166 7.61 5.44 -16.62
N ALA A 167 8.62 4.60 -16.43
CA ALA A 167 10.01 4.90 -16.76
C ALA A 167 10.21 5.28 -18.24
N CYS A 168 9.36 4.78 -19.15
CA CYS A 168 9.38 5.21 -20.55
C CYS A 168 9.12 6.71 -20.72
N SER A 169 8.45 7.38 -19.78
CA SER A 169 8.10 8.80 -19.88
C SER A 169 9.31 9.74 -19.73
N THR A 170 10.37 9.26 -19.09
CA THR A 170 11.61 10.01 -18.85
C THR A 170 12.82 9.44 -19.58
N ALA A 171 12.72 8.23 -20.14
CA ALA A 171 13.83 7.57 -20.80
C ALA A 171 14.24 8.30 -22.10
N PRO A 172 15.54 8.61 -22.31
CA PRO A 172 16.03 9.39 -23.45
C PRO A 172 15.61 8.83 -24.82
N MET A 173 15.57 7.49 -24.96
CA MET A 173 15.16 6.86 -26.22
C MET A 173 13.70 7.11 -26.61
N PHE A 174 12.83 7.52 -25.68
CA PHE A 174 11.41 7.81 -25.91
C PHE A 174 11.08 9.29 -25.88
N GLN A 175 12.04 10.18 -25.75
CA GLN A 175 11.81 11.62 -25.58
C GLN A 175 10.96 12.24 -26.71
N SER A 176 11.06 11.75 -27.95
CA SER A 176 10.28 12.24 -29.09
C SER A 176 8.78 11.96 -28.95
N TYR A 177 8.37 10.95 -28.19
CA TYR A 177 6.96 10.59 -28.00
C TYR A 177 6.25 11.46 -26.95
N LYS A 178 6.99 12.16 -26.09
CA LYS A 178 6.45 13.09 -25.06
C LYS A 178 5.43 12.43 -24.15
N TYR A 179 5.68 11.20 -23.70
CA TYR A 179 4.72 10.45 -22.87
C TYR A 179 4.33 11.20 -21.59
N ALA A 180 5.25 11.90 -20.93
CA ALA A 180 4.96 12.67 -19.72
C ALA A 180 3.82 13.70 -19.92
N GLN A 181 3.63 14.20 -21.15
CA GLN A 181 2.59 15.20 -21.47
C GLN A 181 1.38 14.62 -22.20
N LYS A 182 1.57 13.56 -22.98
CA LYS A 182 0.53 13.07 -23.91
C LYS A 182 -0.14 11.77 -23.50
N ASP A 183 0.48 11.02 -22.59
CA ASP A 183 -0.03 9.71 -22.21
C ASP A 183 -1.08 9.82 -21.11
N LYS A 184 -2.35 9.67 -21.49
CA LYS A 184 -3.50 9.72 -20.58
C LYS A 184 -3.56 8.55 -19.57
N TYR A 185 -2.79 7.50 -19.76
CA TYR A 185 -2.75 6.36 -18.85
C TYR A 185 -1.59 6.42 -17.86
N LEU A 186 -0.75 7.48 -17.92
CA LEU A 186 0.45 7.55 -17.08
C LEU A 186 0.11 7.60 -15.59
N SER A 187 -0.84 8.46 -15.21
CA SER A 187 -1.30 8.57 -13.80
C SER A 187 -1.99 7.31 -13.31
N SER A 188 -2.77 6.66 -14.18
CA SER A 188 -3.40 5.37 -13.84
C SER A 188 -2.37 4.24 -13.69
N ALA A 189 -1.31 4.22 -14.52
CA ALA A 189 -0.21 3.28 -14.34
C ALA A 189 0.52 3.52 -13.01
N ALA A 190 0.71 4.78 -12.64
CA ALA A 190 1.30 5.16 -11.36
C ALA A 190 0.41 4.74 -10.18
N TYR A 191 -0.91 4.93 -10.27
CA TYR A 191 -1.86 4.42 -9.27
C TYR A 191 -1.70 2.90 -9.05
N TRP A 192 -1.66 2.13 -10.13
CA TRP A 192 -1.49 0.67 -10.02
C TRP A 192 -0.12 0.25 -9.50
N ALA A 193 0.94 1.02 -9.79
CA ALA A 193 2.25 0.81 -9.18
C ALA A 193 2.21 1.04 -7.67
N VAL A 194 1.60 2.15 -7.22
CA VAL A 194 1.41 2.45 -5.78
C VAL A 194 0.57 1.37 -5.11
N TYR A 195 -0.55 0.97 -5.72
CA TYR A 195 -1.39 -0.12 -5.21
C TYR A 195 -0.59 -1.43 -5.05
N ALA A 196 0.22 -1.79 -6.04
CA ALA A 196 1.05 -2.98 -5.97
C ALA A 196 2.10 -2.89 -4.83
N GLY A 197 2.75 -1.72 -4.68
CA GLY A 197 3.67 -1.43 -3.58
C GLY A 197 2.99 -1.56 -2.21
N TYR A 198 1.82 -0.96 -2.07
CA TYR A 198 0.99 -1.05 -0.87
C TYR A 198 0.62 -2.51 -0.52
N LYS A 199 0.20 -3.30 -1.51
CA LYS A 199 -0.13 -4.72 -1.31
C LYS A 199 1.07 -5.58 -0.93
N MET A 200 2.27 -5.19 -1.34
CA MET A 200 3.53 -5.83 -0.91
C MET A 200 4.02 -5.35 0.47
N GLN A 201 3.39 -4.34 1.05
CA GLN A 201 3.89 -3.63 2.24
C GLN A 201 5.30 -3.05 2.04
N ASP A 202 5.63 -2.70 0.81
CA ASP A 202 6.90 -2.07 0.44
C ASP A 202 6.69 -0.54 0.38
N THR A 203 7.10 0.16 1.45
CA THR A 203 6.91 1.61 1.57
C THR A 203 7.65 2.38 0.48
N LYS A 204 8.84 1.93 0.06
CA LYS A 204 9.61 2.56 -1.01
C LYS A 204 8.90 2.43 -2.35
N ALA A 205 8.41 1.24 -2.68
CA ALA A 205 7.65 0.99 -3.89
C ALA A 205 6.35 1.80 -3.90
N THR A 206 5.64 1.88 -2.76
CA THR A 206 4.41 2.67 -2.62
C THR A 206 4.65 4.15 -2.86
N LEU A 207 5.73 4.72 -2.31
CA LEU A 207 6.00 6.16 -2.42
C LEU A 207 6.63 6.57 -3.75
N HIS A 208 7.29 5.65 -4.47
CA HIS A 208 8.11 5.96 -5.64
C HIS A 208 7.35 6.73 -6.74
N HIS A 209 6.13 6.31 -7.05
CA HIS A 209 5.29 6.93 -8.10
C HIS A 209 4.11 7.73 -7.55
N SER A 210 4.07 8.02 -6.24
CA SER A 210 2.93 8.66 -5.58
C SER A 210 2.55 10.02 -6.17
N TYR A 211 3.55 10.85 -6.51
CA TYR A 211 3.30 12.17 -7.11
C TYR A 211 2.55 12.07 -8.46
N GLU A 212 2.92 11.14 -9.32
CA GLU A 212 2.25 10.93 -10.60
C GLU A 212 0.87 10.28 -10.39
N ALA A 213 0.76 9.35 -9.44
CA ALA A 213 -0.47 8.66 -9.12
C ALA A 213 -1.55 9.59 -8.54
N LEU A 214 -1.18 10.62 -7.79
CA LEU A 214 -2.12 11.64 -7.27
C LEU A 214 -2.78 12.48 -8.38
N LYS A 215 -2.30 12.43 -9.61
CA LYS A 215 -2.97 13.04 -10.77
C LYS A 215 -4.16 12.21 -11.29
N ASP A 216 -4.29 10.96 -10.86
CA ASP A 216 -5.46 10.10 -11.14
C ASP A 216 -6.62 10.50 -10.20
N THR A 217 -7.46 11.43 -10.67
CA THR A 217 -8.58 11.96 -9.88
C THR A 217 -9.65 10.92 -9.56
N ALA A 218 -9.77 9.87 -10.37
CA ALA A 218 -10.75 8.81 -10.18
C ALA A 218 -10.42 7.93 -8.95
N HIS A 219 -9.15 7.80 -8.61
CA HIS A 219 -8.67 6.95 -7.52
C HIS A 219 -8.05 7.76 -6.37
N TYR A 220 -8.24 9.08 -6.34
CA TYR A 220 -7.55 9.96 -5.42
C TYR A 220 -7.73 9.57 -3.94
N ASN A 221 -8.96 9.25 -3.51
CA ASN A 221 -9.23 8.85 -2.13
C ASN A 221 -8.51 7.54 -1.74
N TYR A 222 -8.46 6.58 -2.66
CA TYR A 222 -7.67 5.36 -2.46
C TYR A 222 -6.17 5.64 -2.40
N MET A 223 -5.69 6.60 -3.19
CA MET A 223 -4.29 7.04 -3.11
C MET A 223 -3.96 7.61 -1.73
N LEU A 224 -4.80 8.51 -1.22
CA LEU A 224 -4.62 9.07 0.13
C LEU A 224 -4.71 7.97 1.21
N GLN A 225 -5.59 6.98 1.05
CA GLN A 225 -5.64 5.82 1.93
C GLN A 225 -4.30 5.07 1.96
N TYR A 226 -3.75 4.70 0.78
CA TYR A 226 -2.49 3.95 0.68
C TYR A 226 -1.31 4.75 1.23
N LEU A 227 -1.29 6.05 0.97
CA LEU A 227 -0.26 6.96 1.52
C LEU A 227 -0.36 7.08 3.04
N ALA A 228 -1.58 7.28 3.59
CA ALA A 228 -1.78 7.35 5.03
C ALA A 228 -1.29 6.07 5.73
N GLU A 229 -1.70 4.89 5.25
CA GLU A 229 -1.26 3.63 5.85
C GLU A 229 0.26 3.43 5.72
N THR A 230 0.85 3.87 4.61
CA THR A 230 2.31 3.82 4.40
C THR A 230 3.04 4.74 5.39
N TYR A 231 2.56 5.98 5.59
CA TYR A 231 3.15 6.90 6.58
C TYR A 231 2.98 6.40 8.01
N LYS A 232 1.87 5.72 8.31
CA LYS A 232 1.68 5.05 9.62
C LYS A 232 2.74 3.95 9.83
N LEU A 233 3.03 3.13 8.82
CA LEU A 233 4.09 2.12 8.87
C LEU A 233 5.49 2.73 9.05
N GLU A 234 5.75 3.85 8.39
CA GLU A 234 7.00 4.60 8.53
C GLU A 234 7.09 5.41 9.84
N LYS A 235 6.03 5.41 10.65
CA LYS A 235 5.91 6.21 11.88
C LYS A 235 6.03 7.72 11.62
N ASP A 236 5.69 8.16 10.41
CA ASP A 236 5.60 9.57 10.06
C ASP A 236 4.22 10.13 10.42
N THR A 237 4.05 10.44 11.69
CA THR A 237 2.79 10.93 12.25
C THR A 237 2.32 12.22 11.58
N ALA A 238 3.23 13.10 11.20
CA ALA A 238 2.88 14.38 10.59
C ALA A 238 2.25 14.21 9.20
N ARG A 239 2.88 13.41 8.33
CA ARG A 239 2.32 13.10 7.00
C ARG A 239 1.08 12.21 7.10
N TYR A 240 1.03 11.26 8.02
CA TYR A 240 -0.15 10.47 8.30
C TYR A 240 -1.37 11.35 8.60
N LEU A 241 -1.24 12.23 9.61
CA LEU A 241 -2.33 13.12 10.02
C LEU A 241 -2.76 14.10 8.92
N SER A 242 -1.79 14.71 8.22
CA SER A 242 -2.11 15.64 7.12
C SER A 242 -2.85 14.94 5.99
N THR A 243 -2.48 13.71 5.64
CA THR A 243 -3.14 12.91 4.61
C THR A 243 -4.57 12.50 5.01
N LEU A 244 -4.78 12.15 6.29
CA LEU A 244 -6.13 11.85 6.80
C LEU A 244 -7.03 13.09 6.74
N LYS A 245 -6.51 14.26 7.12
CA LYS A 245 -7.24 15.54 7.06
C LYS A 245 -7.64 15.88 5.63
N GLU A 246 -6.69 15.81 4.70
CA GLU A 246 -6.93 16.07 3.29
C GLU A 246 -8.02 15.15 2.72
N GLY A 247 -7.93 13.85 3.02
CA GLY A 247 -8.92 12.87 2.55
C GLY A 247 -10.31 13.12 3.14
N PHE A 248 -10.41 13.45 4.42
CA PHE A 248 -11.67 13.78 5.07
C PHE A 248 -12.28 15.09 4.56
N GLU A 249 -11.46 16.11 4.31
CA GLU A 249 -11.94 17.38 3.77
C GLU A 249 -12.47 17.24 2.33
N ARG A 250 -11.81 16.39 1.54
CA ARG A 250 -12.19 16.13 0.16
C ARG A 250 -13.45 15.28 0.02
N ASP A 251 -13.55 14.23 0.79
CA ASP A 251 -14.69 13.30 0.78
C ASP A 251 -14.96 12.75 2.19
N PRO A 252 -15.72 13.50 2.99
CA PRO A 252 -16.06 13.08 4.36
C PRO A 252 -16.84 11.77 4.45
N LYS A 253 -17.48 11.35 3.34
CA LYS A 253 -18.23 10.08 3.27
C LYS A 253 -17.37 8.87 2.95
N PHE A 254 -16.11 9.09 2.52
CA PHE A 254 -15.20 7.98 2.27
C PHE A 254 -14.87 7.28 3.59
N PRO A 255 -15.15 5.97 3.74
CA PRO A 255 -15.24 5.31 5.04
C PRO A 255 -13.90 5.16 5.78
N PHE A 256 -12.79 5.55 5.15
CA PHE A 256 -11.45 5.38 5.71
C PHE A 256 -11.02 6.50 6.66
N PHE A 257 -11.28 7.77 6.32
CA PHE A 257 -10.61 8.91 6.97
C PHE A 257 -11.23 9.29 8.32
N PHE A 258 -12.56 9.37 8.40
CA PHE A 258 -13.27 9.77 9.60
C PHE A 258 -12.89 8.95 10.84
N PRO A 259 -13.01 7.60 10.83
CA PRO A 259 -12.73 6.81 12.02
C PRO A 259 -11.26 6.92 12.46
N ARG A 260 -10.34 7.04 11.51
CA ARG A 260 -8.90 7.16 11.82
C ARG A 260 -8.50 8.51 12.39
N LEU A 261 -9.16 9.59 11.95
CA LEU A 261 -8.98 10.91 12.56
C LEU A 261 -9.48 10.94 13.99
N VAL A 262 -10.67 10.40 14.22
CA VAL A 262 -11.24 10.32 15.58
C VAL A 262 -10.37 9.44 16.48
N GLU A 263 -9.96 8.26 16.00
CA GLU A 263 -9.04 7.37 16.72
C GLU A 263 -7.74 8.08 17.08
N PHE A 264 -7.11 8.74 16.11
CA PHE A 264 -5.87 9.48 16.31
C PHE A 264 -6.00 10.55 17.40
N TYR A 265 -7.00 11.42 17.27
CA TYR A 265 -7.20 12.50 18.26
C TYR A 265 -7.59 11.97 19.64
N SER A 266 -8.35 10.87 19.71
CA SER A 266 -8.69 10.24 20.98
C SER A 266 -7.47 9.63 21.67
N GLN A 267 -6.58 8.97 20.94
CA GLN A 267 -5.33 8.41 21.46
C GLN A 267 -4.37 9.50 21.97
N GLU A 268 -4.34 10.64 21.29
CA GLU A 268 -3.54 11.81 21.69
C GLU A 268 -4.24 12.66 22.78
N ASN A 269 -5.37 12.21 23.34
CA ASN A 269 -6.20 12.93 24.29
C ASN A 269 -6.64 14.34 23.81
N GLN A 270 -6.76 14.52 22.49
CA GLN A 270 -7.21 15.75 21.83
C GLN A 270 -8.71 15.67 21.54
N LEU A 271 -9.54 15.51 22.60
CA LEU A 271 -10.96 15.22 22.46
C LEU A 271 -11.73 16.36 21.77
N ASP A 272 -11.34 17.62 21.96
CA ASP A 272 -11.93 18.77 21.24
C ASP A 272 -11.73 18.65 19.72
N SER A 273 -10.55 18.20 19.29
CA SER A 273 -10.28 17.97 17.86
C SER A 273 -11.09 16.80 17.32
N ALA A 274 -11.24 15.72 18.09
CA ALA A 274 -12.10 14.58 17.73
C ALA A 274 -13.57 15.02 17.60
N LEU A 275 -14.06 15.85 18.52
CA LEU A 275 -15.41 16.40 18.51
C LEU A 275 -15.65 17.27 17.27
N ALA A 276 -14.70 18.15 16.94
CA ALA A 276 -14.78 19.00 15.75
C ALA A 276 -14.86 18.18 14.44
N VAL A 277 -14.14 17.05 14.37
CA VAL A 277 -14.24 16.11 13.22
C VAL A 277 -15.63 15.47 13.15
N ALA A 278 -16.18 15.06 14.31
CA ALA A 278 -17.52 14.46 14.37
C ALA A 278 -18.61 15.48 14.00
N ASP A 279 -18.47 16.73 14.44
CA ASP A 279 -19.40 17.81 14.09
C ASP A 279 -19.37 18.15 12.61
N LYS A 280 -18.19 18.19 12.00
CA LYS A 280 -18.03 18.36 10.54
C LYS A 280 -18.70 17.23 9.76
N ALA A 281 -18.54 15.99 10.21
CA ALA A 281 -19.17 14.84 9.58
C ALA A 281 -20.71 14.90 9.68
N LEU A 282 -21.25 15.27 10.86
CA LEU A 282 -22.69 15.42 11.09
C LEU A 282 -23.29 16.62 10.36
N ALA A 283 -22.54 17.68 10.10
CA ALA A 283 -22.99 18.79 9.26
C ALA A 283 -23.29 18.34 7.82
N ILE A 284 -22.63 17.29 7.34
CA ILE A 284 -22.81 16.74 6.00
C ILE A 284 -23.85 15.61 5.97
N ALA A 285 -23.90 14.82 7.03
CA ALA A 285 -24.83 13.70 7.17
C ALA A 285 -25.41 13.67 8.59
N PRO A 286 -26.43 14.51 8.88
CA PRO A 286 -26.96 14.71 10.23
C PRO A 286 -27.57 13.45 10.88
N ASP A 287 -28.11 12.55 10.04
CA ASP A 287 -28.77 11.31 10.47
C ASP A 287 -27.86 10.08 10.28
N ASN A 288 -26.54 10.26 10.20
CA ASN A 288 -25.64 9.12 10.14
C ASN A 288 -25.45 8.56 11.55
N ASP A 289 -25.90 7.33 11.75
CA ASP A 289 -25.88 6.63 13.03
C ASP A 289 -24.47 6.44 13.60
N ILE A 290 -23.49 6.14 12.75
CA ILE A 290 -22.07 5.98 13.15
C ILE A 290 -21.48 7.32 13.61
N TYR A 291 -21.77 8.42 12.91
CA TYR A 291 -21.27 9.74 13.30
C TYR A 291 -21.90 10.20 14.62
N LEU A 292 -23.20 9.99 14.79
CA LEU A 292 -23.92 10.27 16.05
C LEU A 292 -23.36 9.43 17.21
N PHE A 293 -23.20 8.12 17.00
CA PHE A 293 -22.61 7.22 18.00
C PHE A 293 -21.19 7.67 18.39
N THR A 294 -20.36 7.95 17.38
CA THR A 294 -18.98 8.40 17.61
C THR A 294 -18.93 9.71 18.42
N LYS A 295 -19.78 10.68 18.07
CA LYS A 295 -19.90 11.93 18.83
C LYS A 295 -20.33 11.66 20.26
N GLY A 296 -21.32 10.79 20.49
CA GLY A 296 -21.74 10.40 21.83
C GLY A 296 -20.60 9.80 22.66
N THR A 297 -19.78 8.95 22.04
CA THR A 297 -18.61 8.36 22.71
C THR A 297 -17.54 9.42 23.07
N ILE A 298 -17.26 10.35 22.17
CA ILE A 298 -16.33 11.46 22.45
C ILE A 298 -16.83 12.31 23.63
N LEU A 299 -18.12 12.69 23.62
CA LEU A 299 -18.74 13.47 24.68
C LEU A 299 -18.73 12.74 26.04
N LEU A 300 -18.95 11.42 26.04
CA LEU A 300 -18.80 10.58 27.23
C LEU A 300 -17.38 10.68 27.80
N ASN A 301 -16.37 10.56 26.95
CA ASN A 301 -14.97 10.65 27.35
C ASN A 301 -14.56 12.07 27.83
N MET A 302 -15.22 13.11 27.33
CA MET A 302 -15.05 14.50 27.78
C MET A 302 -15.75 14.78 29.12
N GLY A 303 -16.66 13.88 29.58
CA GLY A 303 -17.48 14.11 30.76
C GLY A 303 -18.71 15.00 30.48
N ASP A 304 -19.00 15.33 29.23
CA ASP A 304 -20.25 16.02 28.87
C ASP A 304 -21.41 15.02 28.75
N PHE A 305 -21.81 14.50 29.90
CA PHE A 305 -22.80 13.43 29.98
C PHE A 305 -24.16 13.86 29.43
N LYS A 306 -24.56 15.13 29.60
CA LYS A 306 -25.83 15.63 29.11
C LYS A 306 -25.91 15.57 27.58
N GLN A 307 -24.94 16.14 26.91
CA GLN A 307 -24.86 16.09 25.45
C GLN A 307 -24.65 14.65 24.92
N CYS A 308 -23.87 13.82 25.63
CA CYS A 308 -23.69 12.41 25.31
C CYS A 308 -25.04 11.68 25.24
N ILE A 309 -25.90 11.87 26.27
CA ILE A 309 -27.23 11.24 26.31
C ILE A 309 -28.12 11.72 25.16
N GLU A 310 -28.15 13.03 24.89
CA GLU A 310 -28.95 13.62 23.83
C GLU A 310 -28.56 13.08 22.45
N VAL A 311 -27.26 13.06 22.14
CA VAL A 311 -26.74 12.61 20.85
C VAL A 311 -26.87 11.10 20.68
N SER A 312 -26.63 10.31 21.74
CA SER A 312 -26.78 8.86 21.68
C SER A 312 -28.24 8.44 21.54
N LYS A 313 -29.21 9.19 22.13
CA LYS A 313 -30.65 8.97 21.87
C LYS A 313 -31.01 9.25 20.41
N LYS A 314 -30.42 10.28 19.77
CA LYS A 314 -30.60 10.52 18.34
C LYS A 314 -30.04 9.35 17.51
N ALA A 315 -28.88 8.82 17.87
CA ALA A 315 -28.30 7.65 17.21
C ALA A 315 -29.25 6.43 17.29
N LEU A 316 -29.85 6.17 18.47
CA LEU A 316 -30.82 5.09 18.65
C LEU A 316 -32.15 5.33 17.90
N ALA A 317 -32.55 6.57 17.70
CA ALA A 317 -33.74 6.89 16.90
C ALA A 317 -33.52 6.57 15.40
N VAL A 318 -32.28 6.62 14.92
CA VAL A 318 -31.89 6.24 13.56
C VAL A 318 -31.66 4.73 13.45
N ASN A 319 -30.97 4.15 14.43
CA ASN A 319 -30.58 2.73 14.44
C ASN A 319 -30.63 2.19 15.88
N ASP A 320 -31.72 1.50 16.25
CA ASP A 320 -31.91 0.93 17.57
C ASP A 320 -31.06 -0.31 17.87
N SER A 321 -30.36 -0.82 16.85
CA SER A 321 -29.44 -1.96 16.98
C SER A 321 -28.02 -1.57 17.39
N LEU A 322 -27.75 -0.28 17.60
CA LEU A 322 -26.45 0.23 18.05
C LEU A 322 -26.24 -0.03 19.56
N SER A 323 -25.71 -1.21 19.91
CA SER A 323 -25.45 -1.57 21.31
C SER A 323 -24.58 -0.54 22.04
N GLY A 324 -23.55 0.02 21.39
CA GLY A 324 -22.68 1.03 21.97
C GLY A 324 -23.38 2.34 22.33
N ALA A 325 -24.48 2.70 21.66
CA ALA A 325 -25.24 3.89 22.03
C ALA A 325 -26.03 3.68 23.34
N TYR A 326 -26.57 2.48 23.59
CA TYR A 326 -27.13 2.11 24.89
C TYR A 326 -26.08 2.18 25.99
N TYR A 327 -24.89 1.66 25.73
CA TYR A 327 -23.77 1.77 26.67
C TYR A 327 -23.44 3.22 27.00
N ASN A 328 -23.29 4.06 26.00
CA ASN A 328 -22.97 5.50 26.19
C ASN A 328 -24.03 6.19 27.07
N ILE A 329 -25.32 5.98 26.83
CA ILE A 329 -26.39 6.56 27.65
C ILE A 329 -26.34 6.03 29.06
N GLY A 330 -26.26 4.72 29.22
CA GLY A 330 -26.22 4.09 30.53
C GLY A 330 -25.00 4.53 31.35
N LEU A 331 -23.84 4.56 30.73
CA LEU A 331 -22.62 4.99 31.41
C LEU A 331 -22.60 6.49 31.70
N ALA A 332 -23.21 7.34 30.85
CA ALA A 332 -23.34 8.77 31.11
C ALA A 332 -24.21 9.05 32.34
N TYR A 333 -25.36 8.40 32.48
CA TYR A 333 -26.17 8.51 33.70
C TYR A 333 -25.47 7.94 34.94
N PHE A 334 -24.80 6.79 34.79
CA PHE A 334 -24.02 6.18 35.86
C PHE A 334 -22.90 7.11 36.36
N ASN A 335 -22.13 7.68 35.46
CA ASN A 335 -21.03 8.56 35.81
C ASN A 335 -21.52 9.86 36.46
N GLN A 336 -22.65 10.42 36.02
CA GLN A 336 -23.29 11.56 36.70
C GLN A 336 -23.64 11.22 38.15
N ALA A 337 -24.19 10.01 38.40
CA ALA A 337 -24.51 9.56 39.77
C ALA A 337 -23.24 9.45 40.63
N VAL A 338 -22.17 8.85 40.09
CA VAL A 338 -20.89 8.67 40.77
C VAL A 338 -20.22 10.02 41.06
N GLU A 339 -20.27 10.98 40.14
CA GLU A 339 -19.71 12.32 40.36
C GLU A 339 -20.49 13.11 41.41
N MET A 340 -21.82 12.99 41.39
CA MET A 340 -22.68 13.63 42.37
C MET A 340 -22.44 13.05 43.76
N ASP A 341 -22.27 11.74 43.89
CA ASP A 341 -21.99 11.07 45.19
C ASP A 341 -20.63 11.52 45.78
N LYS A 342 -19.61 11.69 44.93
CA LYS A 342 -18.28 12.16 45.35
C LYS A 342 -18.26 13.62 45.81
N ASN A 343 -19.03 14.50 45.15
CA ASN A 343 -18.90 15.94 45.24
C ASN A 343 -19.95 16.61 46.13
N SER A 344 -20.96 15.92 46.58
CA SER A 344 -22.09 16.49 47.30
C SER A 344 -22.05 16.17 48.78
N GLN A 345 -22.48 17.15 49.61
CA GLN A 345 -22.82 16.85 51.00
C GLN A 345 -24.04 15.88 51.03
N GLN A 346 -23.92 14.82 51.82
CA GLN A 346 -24.94 13.76 51.92
C GLN A 346 -26.20 14.34 52.54
N SER A 347 -27.16 14.75 51.69
CA SER A 347 -28.50 15.13 52.08
C SER A 347 -29.49 14.10 51.54
N ARG A 348 -30.66 13.97 52.16
CA ARG A 348 -31.73 13.10 51.66
C ARG A 348 -32.12 13.43 50.21
N LYS A 349 -32.12 14.69 49.84
CA LYS A 349 -32.43 15.15 48.48
C LYS A 349 -31.34 14.67 47.49
N THR A 350 -30.09 14.78 47.84
CA THR A 350 -28.94 14.33 47.03
C THR A 350 -29.01 12.82 46.77
N HIS A 351 -29.34 12.02 47.82
CA HIS A 351 -29.50 10.57 47.63
C HIS A 351 -30.64 10.23 46.67
N GLN A 352 -31.80 10.93 46.76
CA GLN A 352 -32.91 10.75 45.81
C GLN A 352 -32.51 11.10 44.36
N GLU A 353 -31.72 12.11 44.16
CA GLU A 353 -31.21 12.50 42.84
C GLU A 353 -30.26 11.42 42.27
N ILE A 354 -29.36 10.91 43.11
CA ILE A 354 -28.40 9.81 42.74
C ILE A 354 -29.18 8.54 42.39
N ASP A 355 -30.17 8.16 43.21
CA ASP A 355 -31.03 7.01 42.93
C ASP A 355 -31.81 7.19 41.61
N GLY A 356 -32.28 8.40 41.33
CA GLY A 356 -32.91 8.77 40.07
C GLY A 356 -32.01 8.56 38.84
N LEU A 357 -30.73 8.92 38.98
CA LEU A 357 -29.70 8.71 37.93
C LEU A 357 -29.41 7.22 37.73
N TYR A 358 -29.24 6.44 38.82
CA TYR A 358 -29.05 5.00 38.73
C TYR A 358 -30.25 4.29 38.10
N ASN A 359 -31.50 4.68 38.48
CA ASN A 359 -32.70 4.18 37.84
C ASN A 359 -32.77 4.52 36.35
N SER A 360 -32.24 5.67 35.94
CA SER A 360 -32.15 6.07 34.53
C SER A 360 -31.07 5.30 33.77
N ALA A 361 -29.92 4.97 34.39
CA ALA A 361 -28.81 4.21 33.79
C ALA A 361 -29.16 2.74 33.56
N MET A 362 -29.84 2.14 34.52
CA MET A 362 -30.10 0.70 34.60
C MET A 362 -30.70 0.11 33.32
N PRO A 363 -31.83 0.58 32.75
CA PRO A 363 -32.45 -0.04 31.57
C PRO A 363 -31.54 -0.02 30.36
N TYR A 364 -30.74 1.00 30.19
CA TYR A 364 -29.76 1.10 29.07
C TYR A 364 -28.64 0.09 29.24
N LEU A 365 -28.06 -0.04 30.41
CA LEU A 365 -27.01 -1.03 30.68
C LEU A 365 -27.49 -2.47 30.62
N GLN A 366 -28.73 -2.74 31.09
CA GLN A 366 -29.38 -4.05 30.94
C GLN A 366 -29.61 -4.38 29.46
N LYS A 367 -30.05 -3.41 28.66
CA LYS A 367 -30.22 -3.58 27.21
C LYS A 367 -28.87 -3.86 26.54
N TYR A 368 -27.84 -3.09 26.91
CA TYR A 368 -26.46 -3.32 26.42
C TYR A 368 -25.96 -4.72 26.78
N ARG A 369 -26.11 -5.16 28.04
CA ARG A 369 -25.78 -6.53 28.49
C ARG A 369 -26.45 -7.59 27.61
N THR A 370 -27.71 -7.38 27.26
CA THR A 370 -28.46 -8.33 26.41
C THR A 370 -27.94 -8.36 24.98
N MET A 371 -27.53 -7.21 24.43
CA MET A 371 -27.02 -7.08 23.05
C MET A 371 -25.57 -7.47 22.90
N ALA A 372 -24.77 -7.28 23.94
CA ALA A 372 -23.32 -7.52 23.95
C ALA A 372 -22.91 -8.31 25.22
N PRO A 373 -23.38 -9.54 25.41
CA PRO A 373 -23.10 -10.33 26.62
C PRO A 373 -21.61 -10.60 26.83
N ASP A 374 -20.85 -10.72 25.75
CA ASP A 374 -19.40 -10.98 25.79
C ASP A 374 -18.57 -9.79 26.30
N MET A 375 -19.16 -8.57 26.31
CA MET A 375 -18.53 -7.35 26.79
C MET A 375 -18.72 -7.15 28.31
N GLN A 376 -18.59 -8.23 29.07
CA GLN A 376 -18.82 -8.27 30.51
C GLN A 376 -18.02 -7.21 31.28
N ASP A 377 -16.79 -6.95 30.88
CA ASP A 377 -15.92 -5.97 31.53
C ASP A 377 -16.46 -4.53 31.44
N GLN A 378 -17.35 -4.25 30.50
CA GLN A 378 -17.96 -2.92 30.34
C GLN A 378 -19.25 -2.77 31.16
N TRP A 379 -20.12 -3.78 31.22
CA TRP A 379 -21.43 -3.65 31.85
C TRP A 379 -21.51 -4.21 33.28
N ALA A 380 -20.64 -5.16 33.65
CA ALA A 380 -20.82 -5.85 34.93
C ALA A 380 -20.60 -4.94 36.15
N LEU A 381 -19.51 -4.18 36.18
CA LEU A 381 -19.20 -3.29 37.30
C LEU A 381 -20.22 -2.14 37.44
N PRO A 382 -20.63 -1.43 36.38
CA PRO A 382 -21.69 -0.44 36.48
C PRO A 382 -23.03 -1.03 37.01
N LEU A 383 -23.47 -2.19 36.47
CA LEU A 383 -24.68 -2.83 36.95
C LEU A 383 -24.60 -3.30 38.41
N TYR A 384 -23.45 -3.88 38.81
CA TYR A 384 -23.17 -4.24 40.20
C TYR A 384 -23.37 -3.06 41.15
N THR A 385 -22.74 -1.91 40.79
CA THR A 385 -22.82 -0.69 41.60
C THR A 385 -24.29 -0.15 41.67
N ILE A 386 -25.00 -0.16 40.54
CA ILE A 386 -26.39 0.26 40.48
C ILE A 386 -27.27 -0.63 41.37
N TYR A 387 -27.16 -1.93 41.26
CA TYR A 387 -27.97 -2.87 42.03
C TYR A 387 -27.69 -2.79 43.53
N LEU A 388 -26.42 -2.57 43.90
CA LEU A 388 -26.04 -2.34 45.30
C LEU A 388 -26.74 -1.09 45.87
N ASN A 389 -26.63 0.05 45.19
CA ASN A 389 -27.14 1.32 45.64
C ASN A 389 -28.69 1.36 45.68
N LEU A 390 -29.33 0.67 44.73
CA LEU A 390 -30.79 0.58 44.68
C LEU A 390 -31.38 -0.56 45.53
N ASN A 391 -30.55 -1.26 46.34
CA ASN A 391 -30.94 -2.40 47.18
C ASN A 391 -31.65 -3.54 46.43
N MET A 392 -31.18 -3.84 45.20
CA MET A 392 -31.75 -4.90 44.34
C MET A 392 -31.00 -6.22 44.60
N GLY A 393 -31.25 -6.87 45.74
CA GLY A 393 -30.45 -7.97 46.24
C GLY A 393 -30.36 -9.16 45.29
N LYS A 394 -31.42 -9.54 44.58
CA LYS A 394 -31.42 -10.67 43.65
C LYS A 394 -30.51 -10.42 42.45
N GLU A 395 -30.65 -9.27 41.82
CA GLU A 395 -29.84 -8.86 40.65
C GLU A 395 -28.39 -8.61 41.03
N PHE A 396 -28.17 -8.07 42.24
CA PHE A 396 -26.82 -7.90 42.82
C PHE A 396 -26.13 -9.25 43.00
N ASP A 397 -26.80 -10.25 43.62
CA ASP A 397 -26.23 -11.58 43.84
C ASP A 397 -25.85 -12.28 42.52
N GLU A 398 -26.64 -12.06 41.46
CA GLU A 398 -26.37 -12.60 40.15
C GLU A 398 -25.05 -12.04 39.57
N ILE A 399 -24.89 -10.71 39.59
CA ILE A 399 -23.66 -10.06 39.06
C ILE A 399 -22.45 -10.34 39.93
N ASP A 400 -22.62 -10.38 41.26
CA ASP A 400 -21.51 -10.69 42.20
C ASP A 400 -20.93 -12.08 41.93
N LYS A 401 -21.80 -13.09 41.70
CA LYS A 401 -21.34 -14.43 41.32
C LYS A 401 -20.55 -14.43 40.02
N LEU A 402 -21.00 -13.66 39.00
CA LEU A 402 -20.28 -13.55 37.72
C LEU A 402 -18.91 -12.92 37.89
N LEU A 403 -18.81 -11.85 38.69
CA LEU A 403 -17.53 -11.16 38.95
C LEU A 403 -16.55 -12.03 39.73
N ASN A 404 -17.06 -12.82 40.68
CA ASN A 404 -16.22 -13.71 41.52
C ASN A 404 -15.76 -14.99 40.79
N GLN A 405 -16.50 -15.47 39.77
CA GLN A 405 -16.07 -16.60 38.94
C GLN A 405 -14.84 -16.28 38.06
N LYS A 406 -14.64 -15.03 37.66
CA LYS A 406 -13.45 -14.59 36.90
C LYS A 406 -12.17 -14.43 37.74
N LYS A 407 -12.29 -14.44 39.07
CA LYS A 407 -11.12 -14.32 39.99
C LYS A 407 -10.48 -15.68 40.34
N LYS A 408 -11.08 -16.77 39.92
CA LYS A 408 -10.56 -18.13 40.05
C LYS A 408 -9.99 -18.63 38.71
#